data_e6abaa6006428dd732abb5facb6c8ec4
#
_entry.id   e6abaa6006428dd732abb5facb6c8ec4
#
_cell.length_a   1.000
_cell.length_b   1.000
_cell.length_c   1.000
_cell.angle_alpha   90.00
_cell.angle_beta   90.00
_cell.angle_gamma   90.00
#
_symmetry.space_group_name_H-M   'P 1'
#
loop_
_entity.id
_entity.type
_entity.pdbx_description
1 polymer ?
#
loop_
_entity_poly.entity_id
_entity_poly.type
_entity_poly.pdbx_seq_one_letter_code
_entity_poly.pdbx_strand_id
1 'polypeptide(L)'
;TDVAGIGSRVVDVRLDLEIPRLLKLHRLISGYEFRRSIAFERILHIDRLSAVLRDGRLADGQILDNRGYQKAIQEVTGLRLKLAQTFQEVDVLVTPSAAGPAPRTLDATGSAAFNSAWSLAGNPVITLPLFRSKESGMPIGCQIIAGYAEDDLLLAASKELMSEFGRQ
;
A
#
# COMPACT_ATOMS: atom_id res chain seq x y z
N THR A 1 -20.41 0.13 -9.71
CA THR A 1 -20.87 -1.17 -9.22
C THR A 1 -20.87 -1.06 -7.71
N ASP A 2 -22.04 -1.19 -7.14
CA ASP A 2 -22.31 -0.95 -5.73
C ASP A 2 -21.91 -2.21 -4.94
N VAL A 3 -21.10 -2.06 -3.90
CA VAL A 3 -20.67 -3.15 -3.02
C VAL A 3 -21.78 -3.51 -2.01
N ALA A 4 -22.86 -2.73 -1.97
CA ALA A 4 -23.99 -2.84 -1.04
C ALA A 4 -24.89 -4.07 -1.23
N GLY A 5 -24.60 -4.97 -2.17
CA GLY A 5 -25.35 -6.21 -2.38
C GLY A 5 -24.91 -7.40 -1.53
N ILE A 6 -23.81 -7.25 -0.78
CA ILE A 6 -23.25 -8.31 0.06
C ILE A 6 -23.88 -8.14 1.45
N GLY A 7 -24.57 -9.05 2.01
CA GLY A 7 -25.23 -9.00 3.33
C GLY A 7 -24.49 -8.27 4.47
N SER A 8 -23.50 -7.48 4.11
CA SER A 8 -22.63 -6.64 4.92
C SER A 8 -23.11 -5.18 4.89
N ARG A 9 -23.01 -4.51 6.02
CA ARG A 9 -23.29 -3.08 6.12
C ARG A 9 -22.14 -2.28 5.51
N VAL A 10 -22.39 -1.55 4.42
CA VAL A 10 -21.44 -0.62 3.82
C VAL A 10 -21.63 0.80 4.38
N VAL A 11 -20.57 1.43 4.81
CA VAL A 11 -20.53 2.80 5.31
C VAL A 11 -19.39 3.58 4.68
N ASP A 12 -19.60 4.86 4.42
CA ASP A 12 -18.54 5.75 3.97
C ASP A 12 -17.63 6.11 5.15
N VAL A 13 -16.33 5.81 4.99
CA VAL A 13 -15.32 6.14 6.00
C VAL A 13 -14.45 7.28 5.49
N ARG A 14 -14.38 8.36 6.23
CA ARG A 14 -13.47 9.47 5.94
C ARG A 14 -12.20 9.31 6.75
N LEU A 15 -11.11 9.03 6.06
CA LEU A 15 -9.77 8.99 6.66
C LEU A 15 -9.12 10.37 6.56
N ASP A 16 -8.79 10.96 7.69
CA ASP A 16 -8.01 12.20 7.76
C ASP A 16 -6.52 11.87 7.65
N LEU A 17 -6.07 11.56 6.43
CA LEU A 17 -4.70 11.18 6.11
C LEU A 17 -4.04 12.23 5.20
N GLU A 18 -2.92 12.76 5.64
CA GLU A 18 -2.08 13.64 4.82
C GLU A 18 -1.25 12.82 3.81
N ILE A 19 -1.90 12.39 2.71
CA ILE A 19 -1.30 11.51 1.71
C ILE A 19 0.09 11.97 1.24
N PRO A 20 0.34 13.25 0.88
CA PRO A 20 1.68 13.68 0.47
C PRO A 20 2.74 13.46 1.55
N ARG A 21 2.38 13.65 2.83
CA ARG A 21 3.26 13.38 3.97
C ARG A 21 3.57 11.90 4.11
N LEU A 22 2.55 11.04 3.98
CA LEU A 22 2.71 9.59 4.07
C LEU A 22 3.56 9.03 2.93
N LEU A 23 3.39 9.52 1.70
CA LEU A 23 4.25 9.15 0.57
C LEU A 23 5.72 9.50 0.82
N LYS A 24 5.97 10.71 1.32
CA LYS A 24 7.33 11.14 1.69
C LYS A 24 7.90 10.25 2.79
N LEU A 25 7.13 9.99 3.84
CA LEU A 25 7.54 9.16 4.97
C LEU A 25 7.86 7.72 4.53
N HIS A 26 6.98 7.14 3.70
CA HIS A 26 7.21 5.82 3.10
C HIS A 26 8.52 5.76 2.31
N ARG A 27 8.77 6.76 1.45
CA ARG A 27 9.99 6.84 0.65
C ARG A 27 11.24 6.88 1.54
N LEU A 28 11.24 7.73 2.57
CA LEU A 28 12.37 7.91 3.48
C LEU A 28 12.66 6.64 4.29
N ILE A 29 11.65 6.05 4.93
CA ILE A 29 11.79 4.84 5.75
C ILE A 29 12.25 3.67 4.88
N SER A 30 11.51 3.41 3.79
CA SER A 30 11.81 2.28 2.92
C SER A 30 13.17 2.41 2.19
N GLY A 31 13.61 3.62 1.87
CA GLY A 31 14.94 3.87 1.35
C GLY A 31 16.05 3.57 2.37
N TYR A 32 15.86 4.03 3.61
CA TYR A 32 16.78 3.78 4.71
C TYR A 32 16.92 2.28 5.02
N GLU A 33 15.80 1.54 5.07
CA GLU A 33 15.79 0.10 5.30
C GLU A 33 16.39 -0.67 4.13
N PHE A 34 15.98 -0.33 2.89
CA PHE A 34 16.51 -0.93 1.67
C PHE A 34 18.03 -0.83 1.59
N ARG A 35 18.60 0.35 1.85
CA ARG A 35 20.05 0.56 1.83
C ARG A 35 20.79 -0.36 2.81
N ARG A 36 20.16 -0.74 3.92
CA ARG A 36 20.71 -1.69 4.91
C ARG A 36 20.53 -3.12 4.48
N SER A 37 19.36 -3.47 3.95
CA SER A 37 19.03 -4.83 3.52
C SER A 37 19.99 -5.34 2.45
N ILE A 38 20.39 -4.46 1.51
CA ILE A 38 21.35 -4.80 0.43
C ILE A 38 22.77 -4.30 0.72
N ALA A 39 23.18 -4.30 1.99
CA ALA A 39 24.51 -3.81 2.36
C ALA A 39 25.63 -4.58 1.67
N PHE A 40 25.51 -5.88 1.51
CA PHE A 40 26.50 -6.73 0.84
C PHE A 40 26.65 -6.33 -0.63
N GLU A 41 25.56 -6.28 -1.39
CA GLU A 41 25.56 -5.91 -2.80
C GLU A 41 26.06 -4.48 -3.00
N ARG A 42 25.66 -3.57 -2.12
CA ARG A 42 26.08 -2.16 -2.17
C ARG A 42 27.56 -1.96 -1.91
N ILE A 43 28.18 -2.77 -1.04
CA ILE A 43 29.59 -2.62 -0.66
C ILE A 43 30.49 -3.35 -1.66
N LEU A 44 30.13 -4.57 -2.06
CA LEU A 44 30.99 -5.43 -2.85
C LEU A 44 30.65 -5.47 -4.35
N HIS A 45 29.41 -5.09 -4.73
CA HIS A 45 28.90 -5.27 -6.09
C HIS A 45 28.08 -4.07 -6.58
N ILE A 46 28.47 -2.85 -6.20
CA ILE A 46 27.72 -1.62 -6.56
C ILE A 46 27.62 -1.43 -8.08
N ASP A 47 28.61 -1.86 -8.84
CA ASP A 47 28.68 -1.85 -10.29
C ASP A 47 27.65 -2.77 -10.95
N ARG A 48 27.17 -3.79 -10.25
CA ARG A 48 26.18 -4.75 -10.73
C ARG A 48 24.73 -4.32 -10.44
N LEU A 49 24.53 -3.25 -9.66
CA LEU A 49 23.21 -2.68 -9.42
C LEU A 49 22.79 -1.79 -10.59
N SER A 50 21.49 -1.87 -10.95
CA SER A 50 20.95 -0.98 -11.98
C SER A 50 21.05 0.49 -11.55
N ALA A 51 21.15 1.40 -12.53
CA ALA A 51 21.17 2.83 -12.27
C ALA A 51 19.93 3.29 -11.47
N VAL A 52 18.75 2.73 -11.78
CA VAL A 52 17.50 3.03 -11.06
C VAL A 52 17.60 2.71 -9.56
N LEU A 53 18.20 1.59 -9.20
CA LEU A 53 18.40 1.22 -7.79
C LEU A 53 19.49 2.07 -7.14
N ARG A 54 20.62 2.26 -7.81
CA ARG A 54 21.79 2.96 -7.29
C ARG A 54 21.51 4.45 -7.09
N ASP A 55 20.98 5.11 -8.11
CA ASP A 55 20.84 6.57 -8.16
C ASP A 55 19.47 7.02 -7.60
N GLY A 56 18.49 6.10 -7.48
CA GLY A 56 17.18 6.31 -6.88
C GLY A 56 17.10 5.78 -5.44
N ARG A 57 16.81 4.51 -5.30
CA ARG A 57 16.47 3.88 -4.01
C ARG A 57 17.60 3.95 -2.96
N LEU A 58 18.87 3.73 -3.38
CA LEU A 58 20.02 3.84 -2.48
C LEU A 58 20.30 5.29 -2.08
N ALA A 59 20.11 6.24 -2.99
CA ALA A 59 20.23 7.66 -2.69
C ALA A 59 19.19 8.11 -1.66
N ASP A 60 17.93 7.67 -1.79
CA ASP A 60 16.89 7.91 -0.78
C ASP A 60 17.29 7.40 0.61
N GLY A 61 17.98 6.27 0.67
CA GLY A 61 18.47 5.68 1.91
C GLY A 61 19.61 6.45 2.60
N GLN A 62 20.14 7.49 1.98
CA GLN A 62 21.16 8.37 2.55
C GLN A 62 20.57 9.62 3.22
N ILE A 63 19.29 9.92 2.98
CA ILE A 63 18.64 11.15 3.45
C ILE A 63 18.48 11.15 4.97
N LEU A 64 18.18 9.99 5.56
CA LEU A 64 18.02 9.84 7.00
C LEU A 64 19.28 9.27 7.65
N ASP A 65 19.67 9.86 8.77
CA ASP A 65 20.51 9.22 9.77
C ASP A 65 19.65 8.33 10.70
N ASN A 66 20.29 7.65 11.65
CA ASN A 66 19.59 6.80 12.61
C ASN A 66 18.56 7.57 13.45
N ARG A 67 18.89 8.81 13.84
CA ARG A 67 17.98 9.65 14.65
C ARG A 67 16.76 10.09 13.84
N GLY A 68 16.97 10.46 12.56
CA GLY A 68 15.91 10.78 11.63
C GLY A 68 14.99 9.59 11.37
N TYR A 69 15.56 8.39 11.20
CA TYR A 69 14.79 7.16 11.05
C TYR A 69 13.91 6.86 12.28
N GLN A 70 14.46 6.96 13.50
CA GLN A 70 13.69 6.76 14.74
C GLN A 70 12.50 7.75 14.85
N LYS A 71 12.72 9.03 14.48
CA LYS A 71 11.62 10.00 14.43
C LYS A 71 10.56 9.63 13.40
N ALA A 72 10.99 9.17 12.22
CA ALA A 72 10.08 8.72 11.17
C ALA A 72 9.23 7.52 11.63
N ILE A 73 9.80 6.55 12.34
CA ILE A 73 9.08 5.41 12.93
C ILE A 73 8.08 5.86 14.00
N GLN A 74 8.40 6.88 14.80
CA GLN A 74 7.44 7.45 15.76
C GLN A 74 6.21 8.05 15.06
N GLU A 75 6.38 8.71 13.90
CA GLU A 75 5.26 9.20 13.11
C GLU A 75 4.38 8.04 12.60
N VAL A 76 4.98 6.92 12.18
CA VAL A 76 4.24 5.70 11.79
C VAL A 76 3.42 5.14 12.94
N THR A 77 3.94 5.19 14.17
CA THR A 77 3.18 4.77 15.36
C THR A 77 1.91 5.60 15.52
N GLY A 78 1.98 6.92 15.31
CA GLY A 78 0.82 7.80 15.30
C GLY A 78 -0.21 7.43 14.22
N LEU A 79 0.25 7.09 13.02
CA LEU A 79 -0.62 6.59 11.94
C LEU A 79 -1.32 5.29 12.33
N ARG A 80 -0.60 4.33 12.90
CA ARG A 80 -1.17 3.05 13.37
C ARG A 80 -2.28 3.25 14.39
N LEU A 81 -2.10 4.17 15.34
CA LEU A 81 -3.13 4.48 16.34
C LEU A 81 -4.39 5.07 15.70
N LYS A 82 -4.25 5.98 14.73
CA LYS A 82 -5.40 6.53 13.99
C LYS A 82 -6.16 5.45 13.22
N LEU A 83 -5.44 4.58 12.52
CA LEU A 83 -6.05 3.49 11.77
C LEU A 83 -6.71 2.45 12.70
N ALA A 84 -6.10 2.13 13.84
CA ALA A 84 -6.69 1.23 14.82
C ALA A 84 -8.04 1.74 15.35
N GLN A 85 -8.21 3.07 15.49
CA GLN A 85 -9.50 3.65 15.84
C GLN A 85 -10.55 3.43 14.73
N THR A 86 -10.16 3.60 13.47
CA THR A 86 -11.05 3.33 12.32
C THR A 86 -11.51 1.87 12.29
N PHE A 87 -10.61 0.93 12.53
CA PHE A 87 -10.92 -0.50 12.56
C PHE A 87 -11.67 -0.97 13.83
N GLN A 88 -12.01 -0.08 14.75
CA GLN A 88 -13.02 -0.34 15.80
C GLN A 88 -14.46 -0.12 15.30
N GLU A 89 -14.64 0.60 14.20
CA GLU A 89 -15.94 0.94 13.64
C GLU A 89 -16.29 0.11 12.40
N VAL A 90 -15.27 -0.43 11.70
CA VAL A 90 -15.44 -1.22 10.48
C VAL A 90 -14.47 -2.41 10.48
N ASP A 91 -14.91 -3.54 9.94
CA ASP A 91 -14.12 -4.76 9.84
C ASP A 91 -13.01 -4.63 8.79
N VAL A 92 -13.34 -4.08 7.63
CA VAL A 92 -12.39 -3.85 6.52
C VAL A 92 -12.66 -2.52 5.82
N LEU A 93 -11.63 -1.96 5.22
CA LEU A 93 -11.73 -0.84 4.29
C LEU A 93 -11.66 -1.35 2.85
N VAL A 94 -12.45 -0.76 1.96
CA VAL A 94 -12.46 -1.06 0.53
C VAL A 94 -12.09 0.20 -0.24
N THR A 95 -11.05 0.14 -1.06
CA THR A 95 -10.59 1.29 -1.86
C THR A 95 -10.09 0.84 -3.24
N PRO A 96 -9.94 1.74 -4.22
CA PRO A 96 -9.16 1.43 -5.41
C PRO A 96 -7.72 1.04 -5.02
N SER A 97 -7.13 0.06 -5.72
CA SER A 97 -5.74 -0.35 -5.48
C SER A 97 -4.71 0.56 -6.18
N ALA A 98 -5.15 1.37 -7.15
CA ALA A 98 -4.33 2.30 -7.91
C ALA A 98 -5.17 3.49 -8.41
N ALA A 99 -4.51 4.56 -8.87
CA ALA A 99 -5.16 5.76 -9.38
C ALA A 99 -5.92 5.57 -10.70
N GLY A 100 -5.83 4.40 -11.31
CA GLY A 100 -6.48 4.09 -12.57
C GLY A 100 -6.20 2.66 -13.04
N PRO A 101 -6.57 2.33 -14.28
CA PRO A 101 -6.29 1.03 -14.86
C PRO A 101 -4.78 0.80 -15.02
N ALA A 102 -4.37 -0.46 -15.16
CA ALA A 102 -2.99 -0.82 -15.42
C ALA A 102 -2.45 -0.08 -16.68
N PRO A 103 -1.23 0.48 -16.64
CA PRO A 103 -0.59 1.07 -17.81
C PRO A 103 -0.45 0.04 -18.95
N ARG A 104 -0.56 0.50 -20.20
CA ARG A 104 -0.34 -0.37 -21.39
C ARG A 104 1.14 -0.54 -21.75
N THR A 105 2.04 -0.03 -20.94
CA THR A 105 3.49 -0.11 -21.14
C THR A 105 4.13 -1.01 -20.08
N LEU A 106 5.27 -1.60 -20.43
CA LEU A 106 6.12 -2.33 -19.47
C LEU A 106 7.14 -1.42 -18.76
N ASP A 107 7.21 -0.15 -19.16
CA ASP A 107 8.20 0.81 -18.62
C ASP A 107 7.78 1.43 -17.28
N ALA A 108 6.50 1.30 -16.93
CA ALA A 108 5.95 1.85 -15.69
C ALA A 108 4.89 0.94 -15.06
N THR A 109 4.88 0.89 -13.73
CA THR A 109 3.89 0.13 -12.95
C THR A 109 2.76 1.02 -12.38
N GLY A 110 2.78 2.32 -12.67
CA GLY A 110 1.87 3.29 -12.09
C GLY A 110 2.31 3.79 -10.71
N SER A 111 1.42 4.53 -10.05
CA SER A 111 1.69 5.14 -8.73
C SER A 111 1.34 4.18 -7.59
N ALA A 112 2.24 4.07 -6.60
CA ALA A 112 2.02 3.33 -5.35
C ALA A 112 1.25 4.14 -4.28
N ALA A 113 0.66 5.30 -4.64
CA ALA A 113 0.04 6.21 -3.68
C ALA A 113 -1.05 5.54 -2.83
N PHE A 114 -1.85 4.67 -3.42
CA PHE A 114 -2.92 3.95 -2.73
C PHE A 114 -2.44 2.86 -1.77
N ASN A 115 -1.17 2.43 -1.86
CA ASN A 115 -0.62 1.35 -1.06
C ASN A 115 0.29 1.83 0.08
N SER A 116 0.85 3.04 -0.07
CA SER A 116 1.92 3.52 0.82
C SER A 116 1.50 3.68 2.28
N ALA A 117 0.27 4.12 2.54
CA ALA A 117 -0.25 4.29 3.90
C ALA A 117 -0.35 2.95 4.64
N TRP A 118 -0.90 1.96 3.97
CA TRP A 118 -1.09 0.61 4.52
C TRP A 118 0.24 -0.10 4.74
N SER A 119 1.15 0.00 3.76
CA SER A 119 2.53 -0.54 3.91
C SER A 119 3.28 0.10 5.08
N LEU A 120 3.15 1.43 5.28
CA LEU A 120 3.74 2.12 6.44
C LEU A 120 3.16 1.63 7.75
N ALA A 121 1.84 1.52 7.83
CA ALA A 121 1.16 1.11 9.05
C ALA A 121 1.31 -0.39 9.33
N GLY A 122 1.66 -1.20 8.34
CA GLY A 122 1.77 -2.66 8.44
C GLY A 122 0.41 -3.35 8.44
N ASN A 123 -0.61 -2.70 7.87
CA ASN A 123 -1.91 -3.33 7.69
C ASN A 123 -1.84 -4.41 6.61
N PRO A 124 -2.49 -5.55 6.78
CA PRO A 124 -2.64 -6.54 5.72
C PRO A 124 -3.58 -6.02 4.64
N VAL A 125 -3.20 -6.25 3.38
CA VAL A 125 -3.92 -5.76 2.20
C VAL A 125 -3.95 -6.84 1.12
N ILE A 126 -5.10 -7.01 0.49
CA ILE A 126 -5.27 -7.85 -0.70
C ILE A 126 -5.90 -7.04 -1.83
N THR A 127 -5.46 -7.26 -3.05
CA THR A 127 -6.07 -6.66 -4.25
C THR A 127 -6.87 -7.71 -5.00
N LEU A 128 -8.15 -7.43 -5.24
CA LEU A 128 -9.06 -8.27 -6.01
C LEU A 128 -9.26 -7.66 -7.41
N PRO A 129 -9.15 -8.45 -8.50
CA PRO A 129 -9.31 -7.98 -9.87
C PRO A 129 -10.79 -7.90 -10.27
N LEU A 130 -11.58 -7.08 -9.55
CA LEU A 130 -13.04 -7.05 -9.68
C LEU A 130 -13.54 -6.21 -10.86
N PHE A 131 -12.72 -5.28 -11.35
CA PHE A 131 -13.18 -4.29 -12.35
C PHE A 131 -12.27 -4.25 -13.57
N ARG A 132 -12.84 -3.71 -14.67
CA ARG A 132 -12.13 -3.40 -15.91
C ARG A 132 -12.47 -2.00 -16.37
N SER A 133 -11.50 -1.30 -16.94
CA SER A 133 -11.72 -0.02 -17.61
C SER A 133 -12.59 -0.23 -18.86
N LYS A 134 -13.68 0.52 -18.96
CA LYS A 134 -14.54 0.51 -20.16
C LYS A 134 -13.82 1.03 -21.41
N GLU A 135 -12.88 1.96 -21.24
CA GLU A 135 -12.14 2.59 -22.34
C GLU A 135 -10.97 1.71 -22.82
N SER A 136 -10.20 1.15 -21.92
CA SER A 136 -8.95 0.45 -22.24
C SER A 136 -9.05 -1.08 -22.15
N GLY A 137 -10.09 -1.62 -21.51
CA GLY A 137 -10.21 -3.04 -21.20
C GLY A 137 -9.22 -3.54 -20.13
N MET A 138 -8.32 -2.67 -19.66
CA MET A 138 -7.31 -3.01 -18.66
C MET A 138 -7.93 -3.25 -17.30
N PRO A 139 -7.37 -4.15 -16.47
CA PRO A 139 -7.89 -4.44 -15.14
C PRO A 139 -7.74 -3.23 -14.21
N ILE A 140 -8.70 -3.08 -13.31
CA ILE A 140 -8.71 -2.14 -12.19
C ILE A 140 -8.87 -2.98 -10.94
N GLY A 141 -7.90 -2.87 -10.03
CA GLY A 141 -7.94 -3.58 -8.76
C GLY A 141 -8.78 -2.85 -7.72
N CYS A 142 -9.47 -3.64 -6.92
CA CYS A 142 -10.11 -3.22 -5.68
C CYS A 142 -9.29 -3.77 -4.53
N GLN A 143 -8.76 -2.92 -3.64
CA GLN A 143 -8.03 -3.40 -2.47
C GLN A 143 -8.92 -3.43 -1.25
N ILE A 144 -8.75 -4.49 -0.48
CA ILE A 144 -9.35 -4.71 0.82
C ILE A 144 -8.24 -4.59 1.85
N ILE A 145 -8.47 -3.84 2.90
CA ILE A 145 -7.52 -3.56 3.97
C ILE A 145 -8.17 -3.96 5.29
N ALA A 146 -7.48 -4.72 6.13
CA ALA A 146 -7.92 -5.02 7.50
C ALA A 146 -7.04 -4.33 8.56
N GLY A 147 -7.45 -4.45 9.82
CA GLY A 147 -6.67 -3.99 10.96
C GLY A 147 -5.30 -4.66 11.04
N TYR A 148 -4.40 -4.09 11.82
CA TYR A 148 -3.06 -4.65 12.02
C TYR A 148 -3.14 -6.07 12.61
N ALA A 149 -2.46 -7.04 11.96
CA ALA A 149 -2.47 -8.46 12.29
C ALA A 149 -3.82 -9.19 12.13
N GLU A 150 -4.78 -8.58 11.40
CA GLU A 150 -6.11 -9.17 11.12
C GLU A 150 -6.12 -9.88 9.75
N ASP A 151 -5.11 -10.69 9.46
CA ASP A 151 -4.95 -11.40 8.18
C ASP A 151 -6.09 -12.38 7.93
N ASP A 152 -6.54 -13.09 8.95
CA ASP A 152 -7.64 -14.06 8.84
C ASP A 152 -8.96 -13.36 8.47
N LEU A 153 -9.25 -12.21 9.07
CA LEU A 153 -10.40 -11.39 8.73
C LEU A 153 -10.32 -10.88 7.30
N LEU A 154 -9.14 -10.38 6.89
CA LEU A 154 -8.89 -9.94 5.52
C LEU A 154 -9.20 -11.04 4.51
N LEU A 155 -8.69 -12.26 4.73
CA LEU A 155 -8.88 -13.39 3.82
C LEU A 155 -10.35 -13.83 3.76
N ALA A 156 -11.05 -13.85 4.91
CA ALA A 156 -12.47 -14.18 4.97
C ALA A 156 -13.33 -13.18 4.19
N ALA A 157 -13.16 -11.88 4.44
CA ALA A 157 -13.86 -10.80 3.74
C ALA A 157 -13.56 -10.82 2.23
N SER A 158 -12.30 -11.03 1.86
CA SER A 158 -11.90 -11.09 0.44
C SER A 158 -12.52 -12.29 -0.29
N LYS A 159 -12.63 -13.43 0.35
CA LYS A 159 -13.28 -14.63 -0.19
C LYS A 159 -14.77 -14.38 -0.42
N GLU A 160 -15.44 -13.74 0.51
CA GLU A 160 -16.85 -13.37 0.39
C GLU A 160 -17.07 -12.42 -0.80
N LEU A 161 -16.29 -11.33 -0.87
CA LEU A 161 -16.33 -10.38 -1.98
C LEU A 161 -16.06 -11.06 -3.33
N MET A 162 -15.08 -11.94 -3.44
CA MET A 162 -14.81 -12.69 -4.67
C MET A 162 -15.94 -13.64 -5.04
N SER A 163 -16.63 -14.24 -4.08
CA SER A 163 -17.76 -15.14 -4.36
C SER A 163 -18.97 -14.39 -4.93
N GLU A 164 -19.18 -13.15 -4.52
CA GLU A 164 -20.27 -12.29 -4.96
C GLU A 164 -19.99 -11.64 -6.33
N PHE A 165 -18.81 -11.07 -6.51
CA PHE A 165 -18.44 -10.33 -7.71
C PHE A 165 -17.75 -11.19 -8.80
N GLY A 166 -17.13 -12.30 -8.46
CA GLY A 166 -16.46 -13.19 -9.40
C GLY A 166 -17.42 -14.05 -10.23
N ARG A 167 -18.73 -13.99 -9.97
CA ARG A 167 -19.78 -14.68 -10.73
C ARG A 167 -20.37 -13.82 -11.86
N GLN A 168 -19.89 -12.59 -12.06
CA GLN A 168 -20.27 -11.68 -13.13
C GLN A 168 -19.19 -11.68 -14.25
#